data_b663112373fb1840485e8c8e212b97c9
#
_entry.id   b663112373fb1840485e8c8e212b97c9
#
_cell.length_a   1.000
_cell.length_b   1.000
_cell.length_c   1.000
_cell.angle_alpha   90.00
_cell.angle_beta   90.00
_cell.angle_gamma   90.00
#
_symmetry.space_group_name_H-M   'P 1'
#
loop_
_entity.id
_entity.type
_entity.pdbx_description
1 polymer ?
#
loop_
_entity_poly.entity_id
_entity_poly.type
_entity_poly.pdbx_seq_one_letter_code
_entity_poly.pdbx_strand_id
1 'polypeptide(L)'
;HKERLMEFMKHFTRVPSSNKIVEKKFVRIGEGSMTYSIGHHRFIEMARAAGAVYKIGTAKGNTILINLEVFDEYMEQFREPATKMKHPIPNMKGDD
;
A
#
# COMPACT_ATOMS: atom_id res chain seq x y z
N HIS A 1 -6.38 -16.39 11.94
CA HIS A 1 -7.48 -15.52 11.58
C HIS A 1 -7.24 -14.07 11.94
N LYS A 2 -6.71 -13.82 13.13
CA LYS A 2 -6.46 -12.45 13.51
C LYS A 2 -5.43 -11.80 12.63
N GLU A 3 -4.40 -12.56 12.27
CA GLU A 3 -3.38 -12.01 11.42
C GLU A 3 -3.89 -11.66 10.05
N ARG A 4 -4.75 -12.50 9.52
CA ARG A 4 -5.34 -12.23 8.23
C ARG A 4 -6.23 -11.02 8.30
N LEU A 5 -6.95 -10.88 9.40
CA LEU A 5 -7.83 -9.75 9.57
C LEU A 5 -7.03 -8.46 9.63
N MET A 6 -5.92 -8.47 10.31
CA MET A 6 -5.09 -7.27 10.40
C MET A 6 -4.49 -6.90 9.06
N GLU A 7 -4.06 -7.88 8.29
CA GLU A 7 -3.55 -7.63 6.95
C GLU A 7 -4.64 -7.00 6.10
N PHE A 8 -5.83 -7.55 6.20
CA PHE A 8 -6.95 -7.08 5.46
C PHE A 8 -7.28 -5.64 5.80
N MET A 9 -7.20 -5.30 7.08
CA MET A 9 -7.58 -3.98 7.54
C MET A 9 -6.62 -2.88 7.12
N LYS A 10 -5.46 -3.22 6.63
CA LYS A 10 -4.52 -2.21 6.19
C LYS A 10 -5.09 -1.32 5.10
N HIS A 11 -5.95 -1.88 4.30
CA HIS A 11 -6.48 -1.15 3.15
C HIS A 11 -7.89 -0.62 3.39
N PHE A 12 -8.30 -0.58 4.64
CA PHE A 12 -9.64 -0.13 4.93
C PHE A 12 -9.65 1.14 5.75
N THR A 13 -10.69 1.91 5.59
CA THR A 13 -10.85 3.12 6.36
C THR A 13 -12.30 3.18 6.81
N ARG A 14 -12.52 3.78 7.95
CA ARG A 14 -13.87 3.88 8.47
C ARG A 14 -14.59 5.06 7.84
N VAL A 15 -15.81 4.82 7.44
CA VAL A 15 -16.64 5.86 6.86
C VAL A 15 -17.40 6.53 7.99
N PRO A 16 -17.14 7.80 8.26
CA PRO A 16 -17.73 8.45 9.43
C PRO A 16 -19.24 8.43 9.47
N SER A 17 -19.87 8.65 8.35
CA SER A 17 -21.33 8.76 8.34
C SER A 17 -22.02 7.42 8.53
N SER A 18 -21.40 6.32 8.13
CA SER A 18 -22.01 5.02 8.23
C SER A 18 -21.34 4.11 9.23
N ASN A 19 -20.23 4.56 9.76
CA ASN A 19 -19.47 3.78 10.75
C ASN A 19 -19.06 2.42 10.19
N LYS A 20 -18.92 2.31 8.90
CA LYS A 20 -18.50 1.08 8.26
C LYS A 20 -17.05 1.16 7.87
N ILE A 21 -16.41 0.02 7.72
CA ILE A 21 -15.04 -0.05 7.24
C ILE A 21 -15.10 -0.43 5.77
N VAL A 22 -14.52 0.39 4.92
CA VAL A 22 -14.51 0.10 3.50
C VAL A 22 -13.09 0.10 2.98
N GLU A 23 -12.85 -0.70 1.97
CA GLU A 23 -11.55 -0.77 1.37
C GLU A 23 -11.27 0.50 0.59
N LYS A 24 -10.12 1.08 0.80
CA LYS A 24 -9.74 2.29 0.10
C LYS A 24 -8.90 1.90 -1.10
N LYS A 25 -9.45 2.11 -2.26
CA LYS A 25 -8.81 1.75 -3.49
C LYS A 25 -7.85 2.83 -4.00
N PHE A 26 -8.21 4.07 -3.76
CA PHE A 26 -7.39 5.20 -4.21
C PHE A 26 -6.96 6.02 -3.02
N VAL A 27 -5.72 6.48 -3.04
CA VAL A 27 -5.21 7.30 -1.96
C VAL A 27 -4.43 8.46 -2.54
N ARG A 28 -4.23 9.49 -1.73
CA ARG A 28 -3.36 10.60 -2.08
C ARG A 28 -1.92 10.19 -1.78
N ILE A 29 -0.98 10.94 -2.31
CA ILE A 29 0.42 10.59 -2.16
C ILE A 29 0.83 10.47 -0.68
N GLY A 30 0.43 11.42 0.13
CA GLY A 30 0.80 11.38 1.55
C GLY A 30 0.24 10.16 2.26
N GLU A 31 -1.01 9.86 1.98
CA GLU A 31 -1.66 8.72 2.61
C GLU A 31 -1.02 7.41 2.14
N GLY A 32 -0.75 7.32 0.84
CA GLY A 32 -0.15 6.10 0.31
C GLY A 32 1.26 5.89 0.81
N SER A 33 2.04 6.96 0.90
CA SER A 33 3.41 6.81 1.37
C SER A 33 3.43 6.35 2.82
N MET A 34 2.47 6.78 3.62
CA MET A 34 2.38 6.32 4.99
C MET A 34 1.94 4.87 5.06
N THR A 35 0.98 4.50 4.23
CA THR A 35 0.46 3.14 4.21
C THR A 35 1.56 2.14 3.88
N TYR A 36 2.44 2.49 2.97
CA TYR A 36 3.49 1.58 2.54
C TYR A 36 4.83 1.86 3.20
N SER A 37 4.88 2.87 4.06
CA SER A 37 6.11 3.24 4.75
C SER A 37 7.23 3.57 3.77
N ILE A 38 6.88 4.23 2.69
CA ILE A 38 7.84 4.65 1.68
C ILE A 38 7.81 6.16 1.63
N GLY A 39 8.95 6.80 1.47
CA GLY A 39 8.98 8.25 1.40
C GLY A 39 8.13 8.77 0.24
N HIS A 40 7.63 10.01 0.37
CA HIS A 40 6.74 10.59 -0.62
C HIS A 40 7.34 10.55 -2.02
N HIS A 41 8.57 10.96 -2.15
CA HIS A 41 9.20 11.07 -3.45
C HIS A 41 9.33 9.71 -4.12
N ARG A 42 9.79 8.74 -3.37
CA ARG A 42 9.94 7.39 -3.91
C ARG A 42 8.59 6.78 -4.22
N PHE A 43 7.60 7.04 -3.36
CA PHE A 43 6.28 6.49 -3.56
C PHE A 43 5.68 6.98 -4.88
N ILE A 44 5.77 8.29 -5.14
CA ILE A 44 5.19 8.81 -6.36
C ILE A 44 5.95 8.31 -7.60
N GLU A 45 7.26 8.17 -7.48
CA GLU A 45 8.03 7.64 -8.60
C GLU A 45 7.63 6.22 -8.92
N MET A 46 7.44 5.41 -7.91
CA MET A 46 7.03 4.03 -8.08
C MET A 46 5.61 3.97 -8.64
N ALA A 47 4.74 4.83 -8.14
CA ALA A 47 3.37 4.85 -8.63
C ALA A 47 3.30 5.23 -10.10
N ARG A 48 4.16 6.14 -10.53
CA ARG A 48 4.22 6.51 -11.95
C ARG A 48 4.74 5.37 -12.79
N ALA A 49 5.77 4.70 -12.30
CA ALA A 49 6.33 3.56 -13.01
C ALA A 49 5.30 2.44 -13.12
N ALA A 50 4.45 2.32 -12.11
CA ALA A 50 3.42 1.30 -12.10
C ALA A 50 2.24 1.62 -12.99
N GLY A 51 2.13 2.87 -13.43
CA GLY A 51 0.94 3.30 -14.16
C GLY A 51 -0.26 3.44 -13.24
N ALA A 52 -0.01 3.71 -11.98
CA ALA A 52 -1.06 3.77 -10.97
C ALA A 52 -1.52 5.19 -10.65
N VAL A 53 -0.96 6.18 -11.31
CA VAL A 53 -1.27 7.57 -11.02
C VAL A 53 -2.43 8.09 -11.84
N TYR A 54 -3.40 8.68 -11.15
CA TYR A 54 -4.53 9.30 -11.79
C TYR A 54 -4.50 10.78 -11.47
N LYS A 55 -4.51 11.60 -12.50
CA LYS A 55 -4.46 13.02 -12.31
C LYS A 55 -5.79 13.60 -12.74
N ILE A 56 -6.52 14.15 -11.82
CA ILE A 56 -7.83 14.70 -12.09
C ILE A 56 -7.76 16.20 -12.04
N GLY A 57 -7.98 16.84 -13.19
CA GLY A 57 -7.94 18.29 -13.26
C GLY A 57 -9.25 18.90 -12.82
N THR A 58 -9.16 19.98 -12.07
CA THR A 58 -10.35 20.71 -11.66
C THR A 58 -10.07 22.17 -11.87
N ALA A 59 -11.09 22.99 -11.70
CA ALA A 59 -10.94 24.43 -11.83
C ALA A 59 -9.97 24.98 -10.80
N LYS A 60 -9.81 24.31 -9.70
CA LYS A 60 -8.93 24.77 -8.62
C LYS A 60 -7.57 24.10 -8.61
N GLY A 61 -7.30 23.24 -9.57
CA GLY A 61 -6.03 22.56 -9.62
C GLY A 61 -6.19 21.09 -9.89
N ASN A 62 -5.13 20.34 -9.69
CA ASN A 62 -5.15 18.92 -9.96
C ASN A 62 -5.17 18.10 -8.69
N THR A 63 -5.86 17.00 -8.72
CA THR A 63 -5.85 16.04 -7.63
C THR A 63 -5.15 14.80 -8.16
N ILE A 64 -4.19 14.31 -7.40
CA ILE A 64 -3.46 13.11 -7.80
C ILE A 64 -3.86 11.97 -6.89
N LEU A 65 -4.31 10.90 -7.49
CA LEU A 65 -4.70 9.70 -6.75
C LEU A 65 -3.87 8.52 -7.23
N ILE A 66 -3.62 7.61 -6.34
CA ILE A 66 -2.85 6.41 -6.64
C ILE A 66 -3.78 5.22 -6.50
N ASN A 67 -3.83 4.39 -7.54
CA ASN A 67 -4.64 3.18 -7.49
C ASN A 67 -3.84 2.10 -6.79
N LEU A 68 -4.29 1.70 -5.62
CA LEU A 68 -3.55 0.76 -4.80
C LEU A 68 -3.49 -0.64 -5.40
N GLU A 69 -4.50 -1.04 -6.13
CA GLU A 69 -4.48 -2.36 -6.75
C GLU A 69 -3.38 -2.45 -7.79
N VAL A 70 -3.25 -1.43 -8.61
CA VAL A 70 -2.22 -1.39 -9.62
C VAL A 70 -0.85 -1.27 -8.98
N PHE A 71 -0.76 -0.47 -7.93
CA PHE A 71 0.49 -0.29 -7.21
C PHE A 71 0.94 -1.61 -6.60
N ASP A 72 0.02 -2.35 -6.01
CA ASP A 72 0.34 -3.63 -5.38
C ASP A 72 0.84 -4.65 -6.40
N GLU A 73 0.27 -4.66 -7.57
CA GLU A 73 0.73 -5.54 -8.62
C GLU A 73 2.15 -5.18 -9.04
N TYR A 74 2.41 -3.89 -9.14
CA TYR A 74 3.73 -3.42 -9.50
C TYR A 74 4.75 -3.84 -8.45
N MET A 75 4.36 -3.84 -7.20
CA MET A 75 5.25 -4.20 -6.09
C MET A 75 5.71 -5.65 -6.16
N GLU A 76 4.94 -6.50 -6.81
CA GLU A 76 5.28 -7.92 -6.84
C GLU A 76 6.61 -8.19 -7.56
N GLN A 77 7.01 -7.32 -8.47
CA GLN A 77 8.27 -7.53 -9.15
C GLN A 77 9.47 -7.34 -8.22
N PHE A 78 9.25 -6.71 -7.09
CA PHE A 78 10.31 -6.50 -6.13
C PHE A 78 10.34 -7.56 -5.04
N ARG A 79 9.42 -8.50 -5.10
CA ARG A 79 9.37 -9.56 -4.12
C ARG A 79 10.59 -10.44 -4.32
N GLU A 80 11.27 -10.72 -3.25
CA GLU A 80 12.41 -11.61 -3.34
C GLU A 80 11.91 -13.04 -3.35
N PRO A 81 12.54 -13.92 -4.11
CA PRO A 81 12.10 -15.30 -4.13
C PRO A 81 12.27 -15.92 -2.76
N ALA A 82 11.38 -16.82 -2.42
CA ALA A 82 11.47 -17.49 -1.14
C ALA A 82 12.79 -18.26 -1.07
N THR A 83 13.43 -18.16 0.06
CA THR A 83 14.71 -18.83 0.23
C THR A 83 14.53 -20.06 1.07
N LYS A 84 15.13 -21.17 0.62
CA LYS A 84 15.06 -22.37 1.37
C LYS A 84 16.07 -22.27 2.49
N MET A 85 15.63 -22.38 3.73
CA MET A 85 16.51 -22.23 4.83
C MET A 85 17.02 -23.54 5.31
N LYS A 86 18.27 -23.57 5.67
CA LYS A 86 18.86 -24.76 6.20
C LYS A 86 18.36 -25.00 7.61
N HIS A 87 18.18 -23.92 8.35
CA HIS A 87 17.70 -24.05 9.70
C HIS A 87 16.53 -23.11 9.83
N PRO A 88 15.54 -23.50 10.59
CA PRO A 88 14.46 -22.57 10.86
C PRO A 88 15.01 -21.43 11.68
N ILE A 89 14.52 -20.26 11.48
CA ILE A 89 14.93 -19.12 12.26
C ILE A 89 14.33 -19.28 13.63
N PRO A 90 15.14 -19.37 14.63
CA PRO A 90 14.68 -19.68 15.96
C PRO A 90 13.71 -18.65 16.44
N ASN A 91 13.95 -17.46 16.22
CA ASN A 91 13.11 -16.54 16.70
C ASN A 91 12.93 -15.60 15.77
N MET A 92 11.94 -15.58 15.22
CA MET A 92 11.65 -14.59 14.32
C MET A 92 11.48 -13.39 14.99
N LYS A 93 11.92 -13.52 16.05
CA LYS A 93 11.93 -12.58 16.69
C LYS A 93 12.72 -11.93 16.53
N GLY A 94 12.63 -11.68 16.25
CA GLY A 94 13.22 -11.17 16.05
C GLY A 94 14.25 -11.20 16.17
N ASP A 95 14.45 -11.42 16.34
CA ASP A 95 15.18 -11.58 16.44
C ASP A 95 15.77 -11.46 16.01
N ASP A 96 15.74 -11.44 15.96
CA ASP A 96 16.02 -11.74 15.73
C ASP A 96 16.19 -11.55 15.49
#